data_f0fe3fd9a511ed39b92d6591bc8d2f5a
#
_entry.id   f0fe3fd9a511ed39b92d6591bc8d2f5a
#
_cell.length_a   1.000
_cell.length_b   1.000
_cell.length_c   1.000
_cell.angle_alpha   90.00
_cell.angle_beta   90.00
_cell.angle_gamma   90.00
#
_symmetry.space_group_name_H-M   'P 1'
#
loop_
_entity.id
_entity.type
_entity.pdbx_description
1 polymer ?
#
loop_
_entity_poly.entity_id
_entity_poly.type
_entity_poly.pdbx_seq_one_letter_code
_entity_poly.pdbx_strand_id
1 'polypeptide(L)'
;MPFSPDRRIDSDADTDPARRRLLVVAATSALILPAAARAKASNPSSGKPDTMPTSAPPNDGRRDFDFYLGRWQVRNRRLKERFVGSDDWEEYAATDESKPILGGLGSIDDYRTDHFGGDFRGMAIRFFNPQTRLWSAYWSTNRSGTLDPPVVGGFKDGIGTFFGYDKDGDRPVYVRCLWSEITAAHVKWEQAFSIDQGKTWETNLVMDMTRLA
;
A
#
# COMPACT_ATOMS: atom_id res chain seq x y z
N MET A 1 -4.75 -30.81 4.43
CA MET A 1 -4.69 -30.87 5.89
C MET A 1 -5.23 -29.56 6.42
N PRO A 2 -6.13 -29.56 7.40
CA PRO A 2 -6.77 -28.36 7.87
C PRO A 2 -5.78 -27.52 8.69
N PHE A 3 -5.88 -26.23 8.52
CA PHE A 3 -5.24 -25.21 9.34
C PHE A 3 -5.60 -25.45 10.81
N SER A 4 -4.61 -25.70 11.66
CA SER A 4 -4.81 -25.89 13.10
C SER A 4 -4.94 -24.52 13.78
N PRO A 5 -6.02 -24.25 14.50
CA PRO A 5 -6.16 -23.05 15.31
C PRO A 5 -5.80 -23.42 16.76
N ASP A 6 -4.52 -23.51 17.09
CA ASP A 6 -4.13 -23.51 18.50
C ASP A 6 -2.69 -22.98 18.64
N ARG A 7 -2.58 -21.68 18.87
CA ARG A 7 -1.38 -21.11 19.48
C ARG A 7 -1.78 -20.53 20.82
N ARG A 8 -1.55 -21.33 21.87
CA ARG A 8 -1.52 -20.82 23.24
C ARG A 8 -0.47 -19.74 23.33
N ILE A 9 -0.87 -18.61 23.87
CA ILE A 9 0.02 -17.53 24.26
C ILE A 9 0.74 -18.00 25.51
N ASP A 10 1.97 -18.50 25.36
CA ASP A 10 2.89 -18.61 26.48
C ASP A 10 3.53 -17.25 26.68
N SER A 11 3.11 -16.62 27.77
CA SER A 11 3.69 -15.41 28.31
C SER A 11 5.00 -15.76 29.02
N ASP A 12 6.14 -15.60 28.34
CA ASP A 12 7.41 -15.42 29.02
C ASP A 12 7.98 -14.07 28.65
N ALA A 13 7.95 -13.21 29.67
CA ALA A 13 8.53 -11.88 29.66
C ALA A 13 10.05 -12.01 29.67
N ASP A 14 10.69 -11.78 28.55
CA ASP A 14 12.14 -11.48 28.53
C ASP A 14 12.32 -9.97 28.68
N THR A 15 12.63 -9.56 29.92
CA THR A 15 12.99 -8.21 30.29
C THR A 15 14.50 -8.01 30.07
N ASP A 16 14.89 -7.63 28.85
CA ASP A 16 16.25 -7.12 28.61
C ASP A 16 16.27 -5.58 28.69
N PRO A 17 16.90 -4.97 29.74
CA PRO A 17 16.94 -3.52 29.94
C PRO A 17 17.96 -2.77 29.07
N ALA A 18 18.62 -3.40 28.10
CA ALA A 18 19.76 -2.81 27.38
C ALA A 18 19.42 -2.06 26.08
N ARG A 19 18.16 -1.97 25.65
CA ARG A 19 17.79 -1.33 24.36
C ARG A 19 17.06 0.02 24.46
N ARG A 20 17.23 0.77 25.54
CA ARG A 20 16.78 2.17 25.62
C ARG A 20 17.98 3.13 25.61
N ARG A 21 18.53 3.40 24.44
CA ARG A 21 19.32 4.63 24.21
C ARG A 21 18.67 5.44 23.10
N LEU A 22 17.75 6.31 23.51
CA LEU A 22 17.29 7.43 22.69
C LEU A 22 18.46 8.42 22.57
N LEU A 23 18.99 8.59 21.37
CA LEU A 23 19.88 9.70 21.04
C LEU A 23 19.01 10.95 20.76
N VAL A 24 18.89 11.82 21.76
CA VAL A 24 18.38 13.19 21.58
C VAL A 24 19.55 14.03 21.09
N VAL A 25 19.54 14.40 19.81
CA VAL A 25 20.42 15.42 19.27
C VAL A 25 19.70 16.76 19.40
N ALA A 26 20.12 17.58 20.34
CA ALA A 26 19.70 18.97 20.49
C ALA A 26 20.47 19.81 19.47
N ALA A 27 19.80 20.32 18.45
CA ALA A 27 20.32 21.35 17.56
C ALA A 27 19.94 22.73 18.11
N THR A 28 20.92 23.45 18.63
CA THR A 28 20.82 24.86 19.00
C THR A 28 20.97 25.72 17.74
N SER A 29 19.86 26.31 17.27
CA SER A 29 19.91 27.30 16.18
C SER A 29 19.98 28.70 16.76
N ALA A 30 21.08 29.39 16.47
CA ALA A 30 21.26 30.82 16.79
C ALA A 30 20.41 31.69 15.85
N LEU A 31 19.56 32.52 16.42
CA LEU A 31 18.80 33.55 15.73
C LEU A 31 19.72 34.74 15.40
N ILE A 32 19.93 34.99 14.11
CA ILE A 32 20.50 36.24 13.62
C ILE A 32 19.34 37.04 13.00
N LEU A 33 19.01 38.18 13.61
CA LEU A 33 18.06 39.16 13.07
C LEU A 33 18.80 40.08 12.06
N PRO A 34 18.30 40.29 10.86
CA PRO A 34 18.74 41.40 10.04
C PRO A 34 17.86 42.65 10.22
N ALA A 35 18.51 43.79 10.26
CA ALA A 35 17.93 45.10 10.43
C ALA A 35 16.95 45.49 9.30
N ALA A 36 15.87 46.16 9.72
CA ALA A 36 14.84 46.69 8.82
C ALA A 36 15.35 47.87 7.99
N ALA A 37 15.40 47.68 6.67
CA ALA A 37 15.51 48.81 5.72
C ALA A 37 14.11 49.25 5.27
N ARG A 38 13.79 50.51 5.55
CA ARG A 38 12.51 51.15 5.24
C ARG A 38 12.50 51.55 3.79
N ALA A 39 11.79 50.84 2.89
CA ALA A 39 11.58 51.18 1.53
C ALA A 39 10.29 51.98 1.34
N LYS A 40 10.39 53.08 0.57
CA LYS A 40 9.33 54.01 0.19
C LYS A 40 8.26 53.31 -0.63
N ALA A 41 6.98 53.53 -0.24
CA ALA A 41 5.83 53.06 -1.00
C ALA A 41 5.69 53.86 -2.32
N SER A 42 5.69 53.18 -3.44
CA SER A 42 5.21 53.64 -4.72
C SER A 42 3.88 52.94 -5.05
N ASN A 43 2.87 53.73 -5.44
CA ASN A 43 1.53 53.26 -5.79
C ASN A 43 1.56 52.23 -6.94
N PRO A 44 0.82 51.11 -6.84
CA PRO A 44 0.68 50.21 -7.97
C PRO A 44 -0.41 50.69 -8.92
N SER A 45 -0.03 50.80 -10.16
CA SER A 45 -0.90 50.93 -11.35
C SER A 45 -1.84 49.71 -11.42
N SER A 46 -3.14 49.99 -11.68
CA SER A 46 -4.17 48.96 -11.88
C SER A 46 -3.93 48.18 -13.16
N GLY A 47 -3.12 47.12 -13.09
CA GLY A 47 -3.02 46.07 -14.09
C GLY A 47 -4.09 45.00 -13.85
N LYS A 48 -4.83 44.66 -14.93
CA LYS A 48 -5.70 43.47 -14.96
C LYS A 48 -4.94 42.26 -14.42
N PRO A 49 -5.59 41.40 -13.63
CA PRO A 49 -4.93 40.16 -13.21
C PRO A 49 -4.73 39.27 -14.45
N ASP A 50 -3.48 39.10 -14.85
CA ASP A 50 -3.10 38.05 -15.79
C ASP A 50 -3.45 36.71 -15.15
N THR A 51 -4.47 36.03 -15.70
CA THR A 51 -4.77 34.64 -15.40
C THR A 51 -3.58 33.81 -15.81
N MET A 52 -2.72 33.49 -14.83
CA MET A 52 -1.69 32.48 -15.02
C MET A 52 -2.37 31.19 -15.50
N PRO A 53 -1.86 30.56 -16.56
CA PRO A 53 -2.36 29.24 -16.95
C PRO A 53 -2.10 28.33 -15.77
N THR A 54 -3.20 27.80 -15.18
CA THR A 54 -3.12 26.77 -14.16
C THR A 54 -2.61 25.52 -14.85
N SER A 55 -1.28 25.36 -14.91
CA SER A 55 -0.71 24.09 -15.29
C SER A 55 -1.23 23.04 -14.30
N ALA A 56 -1.82 21.96 -14.82
CA ALA A 56 -2.19 20.83 -13.98
C ALA A 56 -0.98 20.50 -13.09
N PRO A 57 -1.18 20.24 -11.79
CA PRO A 57 -0.06 19.88 -10.93
C PRO A 57 0.68 18.69 -11.54
N PRO A 58 2.02 18.70 -11.51
CA PRO A 58 2.80 17.62 -12.08
C PRO A 58 2.33 16.29 -11.45
N ASN A 59 2.17 15.25 -12.29
CA ASN A 59 1.87 13.90 -11.80
C ASN A 59 3.07 13.43 -10.97
N ASP A 60 2.98 13.61 -9.67
CA ASP A 60 4.04 13.26 -8.72
C ASP A 60 3.85 11.85 -8.13
N GLY A 61 2.85 11.11 -8.61
CA GLY A 61 2.51 9.76 -8.16
C GLY A 61 1.43 9.70 -7.08
N ARG A 62 1.04 10.84 -6.46
CA ARG A 62 0.03 10.84 -5.38
C ARG A 62 -1.36 10.39 -5.82
N ARG A 63 -1.65 10.44 -7.11
CA ARG A 63 -2.93 10.06 -7.69
C ARG A 63 -2.90 8.71 -8.41
N ASP A 64 -1.79 8.00 -8.30
CA ASP A 64 -1.60 6.74 -9.04
C ASP A 64 -2.60 5.65 -8.65
N PHE A 65 -3.20 5.70 -7.45
CA PHE A 65 -4.28 4.80 -7.02
C PHE A 65 -5.70 5.34 -7.20
N ASP A 66 -5.89 6.51 -7.81
CA ASP A 66 -7.24 7.07 -8.04
C ASP A 66 -8.11 6.13 -8.88
N PHE A 67 -7.51 5.36 -9.78
CA PHE A 67 -8.22 4.36 -10.60
C PHE A 67 -8.91 3.30 -9.76
N TYR A 68 -8.40 3.00 -8.56
CA TYR A 68 -8.92 1.93 -7.71
C TYR A 68 -10.03 2.39 -6.75
N LEU A 69 -10.23 3.70 -6.58
CA LEU A 69 -11.28 4.22 -5.70
C LEU A 69 -12.66 3.80 -6.20
N GLY A 70 -13.54 3.39 -5.27
CA GLY A 70 -14.90 2.94 -5.55
C GLY A 70 -15.11 1.46 -5.22
N ARG A 71 -16.13 0.84 -5.84
CA ARG A 71 -16.58 -0.52 -5.52
C ARG A 71 -16.24 -1.49 -6.65
N TRP A 72 -15.81 -2.70 -6.26
CA TRP A 72 -15.32 -3.72 -7.16
C TRP A 72 -15.93 -5.08 -6.85
N GLN A 73 -16.30 -5.81 -7.90
CA GLN A 73 -16.45 -7.26 -7.87
C GLN A 73 -15.08 -7.87 -8.14
N VAL A 74 -14.66 -8.79 -7.29
CA VAL A 74 -13.34 -9.44 -7.36
C VAL A 74 -13.51 -10.93 -7.62
N ARG A 75 -12.87 -11.42 -8.68
CA ARG A 75 -12.68 -12.85 -8.93
C ARG A 75 -11.25 -13.21 -8.55
N ASN A 76 -11.12 -14.04 -7.55
CA ASN A 76 -9.83 -14.49 -7.05
C ASN A 76 -9.48 -15.86 -7.62
N ARG A 77 -8.20 -16.05 -7.93
CA ARG A 77 -7.57 -17.35 -8.17
C ARG A 77 -6.38 -17.44 -7.23
N ARG A 78 -6.38 -18.43 -6.33
CA ARG A 78 -5.32 -18.65 -5.35
C ARG A 78 -4.73 -20.04 -5.52
N LEU A 79 -3.41 -20.12 -5.58
CA LEU A 79 -2.68 -21.37 -5.61
C LEU A 79 -2.84 -22.08 -4.26
N LYS A 80 -3.33 -23.32 -4.25
CA LYS A 80 -3.61 -24.06 -3.01
C LYS A 80 -2.34 -24.43 -2.28
N GLU A 81 -1.31 -24.87 -3.01
CA GLU A 81 -0.02 -25.24 -2.46
C GLU A 81 1.08 -24.50 -3.20
N ARG A 82 2.02 -23.94 -2.46
CA ARG A 82 3.10 -23.11 -3.00
C ARG A 82 4.44 -23.81 -2.89
N PHE A 83 5.31 -23.55 -3.88
CA PHE A 83 6.70 -24.07 -3.97
C PHE A 83 6.81 -25.59 -4.06
N VAL A 84 5.78 -26.24 -4.59
CA VAL A 84 5.73 -27.70 -4.84
C VAL A 84 5.51 -28.03 -6.32
N GLY A 85 5.53 -27.00 -7.20
CA GLY A 85 5.27 -27.17 -8.63
C GLY A 85 3.81 -27.50 -8.95
N SER A 86 2.88 -27.14 -8.05
CA SER A 86 1.43 -27.33 -8.24
C SER A 86 0.87 -26.28 -9.18
N ASP A 87 -0.13 -26.67 -9.98
CA ASP A 87 -1.02 -25.82 -10.75
C ASP A 87 -2.48 -25.92 -10.27
N ASP A 88 -2.71 -26.46 -9.08
CA ASP A 88 -4.04 -26.58 -8.48
C ASP A 88 -4.47 -25.25 -7.84
N TRP A 89 -5.36 -24.55 -8.55
CA TRP A 89 -5.91 -23.26 -8.14
C TRP A 89 -7.32 -23.39 -7.61
N GLU A 90 -7.62 -22.67 -6.55
CA GLU A 90 -9.00 -22.43 -6.13
C GLU A 90 -9.48 -21.08 -6.64
N GLU A 91 -10.77 -21.00 -6.97
CA GLU A 91 -11.41 -19.76 -7.41
C GLU A 91 -12.53 -19.37 -6.45
N TYR A 92 -12.64 -18.07 -6.17
CA TYR A 92 -13.70 -17.55 -5.32
C TYR A 92 -13.99 -16.09 -5.61
N ALA A 93 -15.23 -15.68 -5.31
CA ALA A 93 -15.67 -14.30 -5.44
C ALA A 93 -15.45 -13.51 -4.15
N ALA A 94 -15.24 -12.22 -4.32
CA ALA A 94 -15.19 -11.25 -3.24
C ALA A 94 -15.75 -9.90 -3.72
N THR A 95 -15.95 -8.98 -2.79
CA THR A 95 -16.17 -7.57 -3.08
C THR A 95 -15.10 -6.74 -2.40
N ASP A 96 -14.79 -5.58 -2.97
CA ASP A 96 -13.86 -4.64 -2.39
C ASP A 96 -14.39 -3.21 -2.56
N GLU A 97 -14.22 -2.38 -1.54
CA GLU A 97 -14.58 -0.96 -1.59
C GLU A 97 -13.40 -0.12 -1.12
N SER A 98 -12.84 0.68 -2.05
CA SER A 98 -11.70 1.55 -1.78
C SER A 98 -12.13 3.00 -1.61
N LYS A 99 -11.64 3.67 -0.57
CA LYS A 99 -11.93 5.07 -0.22
C LYS A 99 -10.65 5.85 -0.01
N PRO A 100 -10.62 7.15 -0.42
CA PRO A 100 -9.46 7.99 -0.16
C PRO A 100 -9.39 8.38 1.32
N ILE A 101 -8.18 8.51 1.82
CA ILE A 101 -7.87 9.04 3.16
C ILE A 101 -6.78 10.10 3.06
N LEU A 102 -6.54 10.84 4.14
CA LEU A 102 -5.48 11.85 4.26
C LEU A 102 -5.47 12.87 3.10
N GLY A 103 -6.68 13.32 2.66
CA GLY A 103 -6.78 14.27 1.57
C GLY A 103 -6.24 13.76 0.23
N GLY A 104 -6.28 12.44 -0.01
CA GLY A 104 -5.81 11.79 -1.23
C GLY A 104 -4.34 11.31 -1.17
N LEU A 105 -3.65 11.46 -0.03
CA LEU A 105 -2.32 10.87 0.19
C LEU A 105 -2.38 9.41 0.63
N GLY A 106 -3.54 8.80 0.64
CA GLY A 106 -3.73 7.39 0.95
C GLY A 106 -5.10 6.89 0.55
N SER A 107 -5.28 5.58 0.61
CA SER A 107 -6.56 4.89 0.45
C SER A 107 -6.69 3.76 1.46
N ILE A 108 -7.94 3.40 1.74
CA ILE A 108 -8.28 2.25 2.57
C ILE A 108 -9.32 1.41 1.86
N ASP A 109 -9.16 0.09 1.88
CA ASP A 109 -10.08 -0.86 1.26
C ASP A 109 -10.83 -1.66 2.34
N ASP A 110 -12.05 -2.07 2.03
CA ASP A 110 -12.87 -3.03 2.79
C ASP A 110 -13.18 -4.24 1.87
N TYR A 111 -12.34 -5.26 1.96
CA TYR A 111 -12.45 -6.51 1.18
C TYR A 111 -13.29 -7.53 1.93
N ARG A 112 -14.21 -8.23 1.23
CA ARG A 112 -15.14 -9.20 1.82
C ARG A 112 -15.30 -10.43 0.97
N THR A 113 -15.26 -11.61 1.61
CA THR A 113 -15.61 -12.89 0.99
C THR A 113 -16.10 -13.90 2.03
N ASP A 114 -16.99 -14.79 1.63
CA ASP A 114 -17.47 -15.90 2.46
C ASP A 114 -16.66 -17.20 2.24
N HIS A 115 -15.68 -17.17 1.32
CA HIS A 115 -14.95 -18.36 0.87
C HIS A 115 -14.25 -19.11 2.01
N PHE A 116 -13.67 -18.39 2.98
CA PHE A 116 -12.87 -18.99 4.04
C PHE A 116 -13.67 -19.42 5.28
N GLY A 117 -14.96 -19.62 5.11
CA GLY A 117 -15.86 -20.00 6.22
C GLY A 117 -16.23 -18.82 7.12
N GLY A 118 -17.42 -18.27 6.91
CA GLY A 118 -17.93 -17.12 7.60
C GLY A 118 -17.46 -15.79 7.01
N ASP A 119 -17.78 -14.72 7.68
CA ASP A 119 -17.54 -13.33 7.29
C ASP A 119 -16.03 -12.98 7.32
N PHE A 120 -15.28 -13.37 6.27
CA PHE A 120 -13.90 -12.97 6.13
C PHE A 120 -13.83 -11.53 5.64
N ARG A 121 -13.12 -10.70 6.39
CA ARG A 121 -12.84 -9.32 6.03
C ARG A 121 -11.35 -9.06 5.98
N GLY A 122 -10.94 -8.39 4.94
CA GLY A 122 -9.59 -7.88 4.77
C GLY A 122 -9.59 -6.37 4.61
N MET A 123 -8.50 -5.76 4.96
CA MET A 123 -8.28 -4.32 4.80
C MET A 123 -6.90 -4.11 4.20
N ALA A 124 -6.83 -3.43 3.04
CA ALA A 124 -5.59 -2.83 2.60
C ALA A 124 -5.59 -1.34 2.95
N ILE A 125 -4.49 -0.84 3.49
CA ILE A 125 -4.28 0.59 3.69
C ILE A 125 -3.02 1.02 2.96
N ARG A 126 -3.11 2.10 2.18
CA ARG A 126 -2.02 2.59 1.34
C ARG A 126 -1.68 4.02 1.69
N PHE A 127 -0.39 4.33 1.70
CA PHE A 127 0.12 5.68 1.93
C PHE A 127 1.11 6.07 0.87
N PHE A 128 0.94 7.27 0.32
CA PHE A 128 1.93 7.90 -0.55
C PHE A 128 2.91 8.73 0.27
N ASN A 129 4.19 8.53 0.03
CA ASN A 129 5.25 9.35 0.62
C ASN A 129 5.71 10.41 -0.40
N PRO A 130 5.42 11.72 -0.18
CA PRO A 130 5.79 12.77 -1.12
C PRO A 130 7.30 12.97 -1.32
N GLN A 131 8.12 12.57 -0.34
CA GLN A 131 9.59 12.72 -0.42
C GLN A 131 10.22 11.64 -1.28
N THR A 132 9.82 10.38 -1.08
CA THR A 132 10.34 9.24 -1.86
C THR A 132 9.55 9.02 -3.15
N ARG A 133 8.34 9.57 -3.25
CA ARG A 133 7.38 9.37 -4.34
C ARG A 133 6.98 7.90 -4.52
N LEU A 134 6.97 7.16 -3.42
CA LEU A 134 6.57 5.76 -3.37
C LEU A 134 5.32 5.58 -2.53
N TRP A 135 4.58 4.55 -2.84
CA TRP A 135 3.46 4.04 -2.05
C TRP A 135 3.90 2.89 -1.17
N SER A 136 3.35 2.82 0.03
CA SER A 136 3.44 1.67 0.92
C SER A 136 2.05 1.09 1.11
N ALA A 137 1.88 -0.21 0.88
CA ALA A 137 0.61 -0.91 1.06
C ALA A 137 0.75 -1.97 2.14
N TYR A 138 -0.18 -1.95 3.09
CA TYR A 138 -0.27 -2.86 4.23
C TYR A 138 -1.56 -3.66 4.12
N TRP A 139 -1.54 -4.88 4.62
CA TRP A 139 -2.72 -5.74 4.71
C TRP A 139 -3.02 -6.10 6.16
N SER A 140 -4.29 -6.30 6.48
CA SER A 140 -4.77 -6.87 7.74
C SER A 140 -6.07 -7.61 7.51
N THR A 141 -6.41 -8.52 8.41
CA THR A 141 -7.67 -9.25 8.37
C THR A 141 -8.37 -9.22 9.71
N ASN A 142 -9.68 -9.48 9.71
CA ASN A 142 -10.45 -9.66 10.95
C ASN A 142 -10.05 -10.92 11.76
N ARG A 143 -9.12 -11.71 11.23
CA ARG A 143 -8.58 -12.90 11.92
C ARG A 143 -7.22 -12.65 12.55
N SER A 144 -6.39 -11.76 11.96
CA SER A 144 -5.09 -11.42 12.50
C SER A 144 -5.13 -10.19 13.41
N GLY A 145 -5.92 -9.17 13.04
CA GLY A 145 -6.00 -7.90 13.76
C GLY A 145 -4.68 -7.11 13.81
N THR A 146 -3.69 -7.52 13.00
CA THR A 146 -2.37 -6.90 12.91
C THR A 146 -2.07 -6.54 11.46
N LEU A 147 -1.28 -5.49 11.24
CA LEU A 147 -0.80 -5.15 9.91
C LEU A 147 0.36 -6.07 9.54
N ASP A 148 0.27 -6.66 8.34
CA ASP A 148 1.40 -7.37 7.75
C ASP A 148 2.51 -6.38 7.33
N PRO A 149 3.76 -6.84 7.16
CA PRO A 149 4.81 -6.00 6.61
C PRO A 149 4.41 -5.40 5.26
N PRO A 150 4.76 -4.12 4.99
CA PRO A 150 4.31 -3.47 3.77
C PRO A 150 5.04 -3.97 2.52
N VAL A 151 4.33 -3.92 1.40
CA VAL A 151 4.96 -3.85 0.09
C VAL A 151 5.09 -2.39 -0.33
N VAL A 152 6.25 -2.03 -0.88
CA VAL A 152 6.59 -0.65 -1.27
C VAL A 152 6.89 -0.59 -2.76
N GLY A 153 6.37 0.42 -3.44
CA GLY A 153 6.57 0.56 -4.87
C GLY A 153 5.87 1.78 -5.46
N GLY A 154 5.59 1.72 -6.76
CA GLY A 154 4.94 2.80 -7.49
C GLY A 154 4.54 2.34 -8.89
N PHE A 155 4.08 3.30 -9.69
CA PHE A 155 3.58 3.06 -11.03
C PHE A 155 4.55 3.61 -12.08
N LYS A 156 4.72 2.84 -13.14
CA LYS A 156 5.45 3.24 -14.34
C LYS A 156 4.77 2.63 -15.56
N ASP A 157 4.53 3.43 -16.58
CA ASP A 157 3.96 3.01 -17.87
C ASP A 157 2.64 2.22 -17.71
N GLY A 158 1.78 2.64 -16.76
CA GLY A 158 0.49 2.01 -16.47
C GLY A 158 0.57 0.72 -15.66
N ILE A 159 1.75 0.33 -15.17
CA ILE A 159 1.95 -0.86 -14.33
C ILE A 159 2.44 -0.43 -12.95
N GLY A 160 1.73 -0.88 -11.91
CA GLY A 160 2.18 -0.75 -10.53
C GLY A 160 3.01 -1.96 -10.12
N THR A 161 4.22 -1.71 -9.59
CA THR A 161 5.10 -2.78 -9.11
C THR A 161 5.54 -2.49 -7.68
N PHE A 162 5.29 -3.46 -6.80
CA PHE A 162 5.54 -3.34 -5.37
C PHE A 162 6.30 -4.55 -4.86
N PHE A 163 7.23 -4.31 -3.94
CA PHE A 163 8.04 -5.36 -3.34
C PHE A 163 8.01 -5.27 -1.81
N GLY A 164 8.13 -6.40 -1.15
CA GLY A 164 8.21 -6.51 0.30
C GLY A 164 8.73 -7.86 0.76
N TYR A 165 8.78 -8.06 2.06
CA TYR A 165 9.13 -9.35 2.67
C TYR A 165 7.97 -9.81 3.54
N ASP A 166 7.71 -11.11 3.53
CA ASP A 166 6.65 -11.75 4.30
C ASP A 166 7.05 -13.20 4.65
N LYS A 167 6.11 -13.96 5.14
CA LYS A 167 6.26 -15.39 5.43
C LYS A 167 5.13 -16.20 4.78
N ASP A 168 5.49 -17.32 4.19
CA ASP A 168 4.57 -18.37 3.81
C ASP A 168 4.62 -19.50 4.86
N GLY A 169 3.74 -19.46 5.84
CA GLY A 169 3.91 -20.20 7.08
C GLY A 169 5.14 -19.69 7.86
N ASP A 170 6.13 -20.53 8.10
CA ASP A 170 7.40 -20.15 8.74
C ASP A 170 8.51 -19.81 7.72
N ARG A 171 8.23 -19.97 6.42
CA ARG A 171 9.20 -19.75 5.36
C ARG A 171 9.27 -18.26 5.00
N PRO A 172 10.43 -17.58 5.12
CA PRO A 172 10.59 -16.23 4.62
C PRO A 172 10.43 -16.20 3.10
N VAL A 173 9.69 -15.21 2.60
CA VAL A 173 9.49 -15.00 1.17
C VAL A 173 9.73 -13.54 0.80
N TYR A 174 10.25 -13.32 -0.39
CA TYR A 174 10.23 -12.00 -1.03
C TYR A 174 8.96 -11.91 -1.85
N VAL A 175 8.23 -10.81 -1.71
CA VAL A 175 6.90 -10.61 -2.29
C VAL A 175 6.99 -9.60 -3.42
N ARG A 176 6.32 -9.90 -4.54
CA ARG A 176 6.05 -8.94 -5.60
C ARG A 176 4.54 -8.87 -5.83
N CYS A 177 4.01 -7.64 -5.83
CA CYS A 177 2.64 -7.36 -6.24
C CYS A 177 2.65 -6.51 -7.51
N LEU A 178 1.83 -6.89 -8.49
CA LEU A 178 1.67 -6.19 -9.77
C LEU A 178 0.23 -5.70 -9.91
N TRP A 179 0.07 -4.46 -10.35
CA TRP A 179 -1.18 -3.88 -10.83
C TRP A 179 -1.05 -3.68 -12.33
N SER A 180 -1.94 -4.26 -13.10
CA SER A 180 -1.90 -4.23 -14.57
C SER A 180 -3.31 -4.16 -15.15
N GLU A 181 -3.42 -4.06 -16.47
CA GLU A 181 -4.69 -4.01 -17.20
C GLU A 181 -5.64 -2.93 -16.66
N ILE A 182 -5.06 -1.79 -16.23
CA ILE A 182 -5.78 -0.71 -15.56
C ILE A 182 -6.63 0.06 -16.58
N THR A 183 -7.95 -0.01 -16.37
CA THR A 183 -8.95 0.76 -17.11
C THR A 183 -9.97 1.38 -16.16
N ALA A 184 -10.92 2.16 -16.67
CA ALA A 184 -12.00 2.68 -15.84
C ALA A 184 -12.92 1.59 -15.25
N ALA A 185 -13.02 0.42 -15.90
CA ALA A 185 -13.96 -0.65 -15.55
C ALA A 185 -13.28 -1.93 -15.05
N HIS A 186 -12.00 -2.10 -15.27
CA HIS A 186 -11.27 -3.34 -14.98
C HIS A 186 -9.86 -3.05 -14.49
N VAL A 187 -9.37 -3.91 -13.60
CA VAL A 187 -7.97 -3.94 -13.18
C VAL A 187 -7.59 -5.36 -12.76
N LYS A 188 -6.37 -5.75 -13.04
CA LYS A 188 -5.78 -7.00 -12.60
C LYS A 188 -4.71 -6.75 -11.54
N TRP A 189 -4.74 -7.54 -10.47
CA TRP A 189 -3.70 -7.56 -9.47
C TRP A 189 -3.15 -8.98 -9.29
N GLU A 190 -1.83 -9.09 -9.16
CA GLU A 190 -1.15 -10.37 -9.02
C GLU A 190 -0.15 -10.31 -7.87
N GLN A 191 -0.09 -11.38 -7.08
CA GLN A 191 0.95 -11.59 -6.09
C GLN A 191 1.83 -12.78 -6.51
N ALA A 192 3.12 -12.60 -6.37
CA ALA A 192 4.09 -13.67 -6.54
C ALA A 192 5.06 -13.70 -5.36
N PHE A 193 5.46 -14.91 -4.97
CA PHE A 193 6.48 -15.13 -3.96
C PHE A 193 7.77 -15.65 -4.58
N SER A 194 8.88 -15.33 -3.94
CA SER A 194 10.23 -15.83 -4.27
C SER A 194 10.91 -16.31 -3.00
N ILE A 195 11.55 -17.47 -3.08
CA ILE A 195 12.38 -18.03 -1.99
C ILE A 195 13.88 -17.91 -2.27
N ASP A 196 14.24 -17.27 -3.38
CA ASP A 196 15.62 -17.11 -3.87
C ASP A 196 15.99 -15.63 -4.11
N GLN A 197 15.37 -14.72 -3.34
CA GLN A 197 15.61 -13.27 -3.38
C GLN A 197 15.27 -12.63 -4.74
N GLY A 198 14.20 -13.11 -5.38
CA GLY A 198 13.67 -12.51 -6.61
C GLY A 198 14.30 -13.04 -7.91
N LYS A 199 15.10 -14.12 -7.86
CA LYS A 199 15.62 -14.75 -9.06
C LYS A 199 14.54 -15.51 -9.81
N THR A 200 13.69 -16.24 -9.07
CA THR A 200 12.50 -16.92 -9.61
C THR A 200 11.26 -16.49 -8.82
N TRP A 201 10.11 -16.53 -9.49
CA TRP A 201 8.84 -16.08 -8.92
C TRP A 201 7.74 -17.10 -9.19
N GLU A 202 6.98 -17.44 -8.16
CA GLU A 202 5.78 -18.24 -8.27
C GLU A 202 4.56 -17.34 -8.00
N THR A 203 3.74 -17.10 -9.03
CA THR A 203 2.47 -16.40 -8.88
C THR A 203 1.53 -17.27 -8.06
N ASN A 204 0.98 -16.73 -6.97
CA ASN A 204 0.19 -17.50 -6.01
C ASN A 204 -1.20 -16.91 -5.73
N LEU A 205 -1.46 -15.68 -6.15
CA LEU A 205 -2.78 -15.05 -6.08
C LEU A 205 -2.96 -14.10 -7.26
N VAL A 206 -4.10 -14.22 -7.92
CA VAL A 206 -4.54 -13.34 -9.01
C VAL A 206 -5.93 -12.84 -8.68
N MET A 207 -6.15 -11.55 -8.82
CA MET A 207 -7.45 -10.90 -8.68
C MET A 207 -7.80 -10.20 -9.98
N ASP A 208 -8.89 -10.63 -10.62
CA ASP A 208 -9.53 -9.92 -11.70
C ASP A 208 -10.68 -9.09 -11.12
N MET A 209 -10.60 -7.78 -11.23
CA MET A 209 -11.52 -6.86 -10.59
C MET A 209 -12.32 -6.07 -11.63
N THR A 210 -13.64 -6.12 -11.51
CA THR A 210 -14.58 -5.38 -12.34
C THR A 210 -15.30 -4.33 -11.51
N ARG A 211 -15.34 -3.10 -11.99
CA ARG A 211 -15.97 -1.99 -11.26
C ARG A 211 -17.47 -2.21 -11.16
N LEU A 212 -18.02 -2.01 -9.98
CA LEU A 212 -19.46 -1.97 -9.73
C LEU A 212 -19.99 -0.53 -9.95
N ALA A 213 -21.18 -0.46 -10.50
CA ALA A 213 -21.87 0.81 -10.72
C ALA A 213 -22.26 1.50 -9.40
#